data_22b58f89025221e744c5424efcb83943
#
_entry.id   22b58f89025221e744c5424efcb83943
#
_cell.length_a   1.000
_cell.length_b   1.000
_cell.length_c   1.000
_cell.angle_alpha   90.00
_cell.angle_beta   90.00
_cell.angle_gamma   90.00
#
_symmetry.space_group_name_H-M   'P 1'
#
loop_
_entity.id
_entity.type
_entity.pdbx_description
1 polymer ?
#
loop_
_entity_poly.entity_id
_entity_poly.type
_entity_poly.pdbx_seq_one_letter_code
_entity_poly.pdbx_strand_id
1 'polypeptide(L)'
;FIICEGHGNTEKRSASILINYLKKENINNKIIISDKYISNPEILRNIDKLVDITKYNRILRVAKDFVARRWYMNAKKYNFPIEKCDFYGVVDNRNISKKDWYKSETGINQVMKEFINIGQLTIDKELDIN
;
A
#
# COMPACT_ATOMS: atom_id res chain seq x y z
N PHE A 1 2.80 10.41 -11.91
CA PHE A 1 3.32 10.75 -10.57
C PHE A 1 3.49 9.49 -9.73
N ILE A 2 4.28 9.61 -8.68
CA ILE A 2 4.55 8.52 -7.74
C ILE A 2 4.26 9.06 -6.34
N ILE A 3 3.48 8.32 -5.57
CA ILE A 3 3.24 8.62 -4.16
C ILE A 3 4.08 7.64 -3.34
N CYS A 4 4.94 8.19 -2.49
CA CYS A 4 5.70 7.41 -1.52
C CYS A 4 5.05 7.55 -0.15
N GLU A 5 4.69 6.41 0.45
CA GLU A 5 4.20 6.40 1.82
C GLU A 5 5.37 6.60 2.79
N GLY A 6 5.20 7.52 3.73
CA GLY A 6 6.19 7.77 4.77
C GLY A 6 5.64 7.38 6.14
N HIS A 7 6.14 6.31 6.75
CA HIS A 7 5.81 5.91 8.11
C HIS A 7 6.99 6.14 9.06
N GLY A 8 6.99 7.25 9.76
CA GLY A 8 7.99 7.53 10.76
C GLY A 8 9.45 7.64 10.23
N ASN A 9 10.41 7.59 11.14
CA ASN A 9 11.81 7.82 10.79
C ASN A 9 12.44 6.81 9.82
N THR A 10 11.94 5.57 9.79
CA THR A 10 12.45 4.50 8.91
C THR A 10 11.96 4.65 7.47
N GLU A 11 10.84 5.27 7.27
CA GLU A 11 10.18 5.35 5.95
C GLU A 11 10.50 6.64 5.22
N LYS A 12 10.83 7.73 5.93
CA LYS A 12 11.55 8.85 5.32
C LYS A 12 12.82 8.35 4.64
N ARG A 13 13.48 7.34 5.23
CA ARG A 13 14.63 6.68 4.61
C ARG A 13 14.25 5.87 3.38
N SER A 14 13.12 5.16 3.39
CA SER A 14 12.63 4.39 2.25
C SER A 14 12.22 5.29 1.08
N ALA A 15 11.51 6.39 1.36
CA ALA A 15 11.16 7.38 0.34
C ALA A 15 12.43 8.01 -0.27
N SER A 16 13.43 8.34 0.54
CA SER A 16 14.70 8.90 0.06
C SER A 16 15.46 7.91 -0.82
N ILE A 17 15.48 6.64 -0.47
CA ILE A 17 16.10 5.57 -1.27
C ILE A 17 15.39 5.46 -2.63
N LEU A 18 14.05 5.43 -2.63
CA LEU A 18 13.28 5.36 -3.86
C LEU A 18 13.51 6.59 -4.75
N ILE A 19 13.52 7.79 -4.18
CA ILE A 19 13.79 9.04 -4.92
C ILE A 19 15.17 8.99 -5.57
N ASN A 20 16.19 8.57 -4.83
CA ASN A 20 17.54 8.45 -5.36
C ASN A 20 17.63 7.40 -6.47
N TYR A 21 16.94 6.29 -6.32
CA TYR A 21 16.84 5.26 -7.36
C TYR A 21 16.18 5.82 -8.63
N LEU A 22 15.02 6.47 -8.52
CA LEU A 22 14.31 7.05 -9.65
C LEU A 22 15.14 8.09 -10.39
N LYS A 23 15.88 8.93 -9.66
CA LYS A 23 16.82 9.90 -10.26
C LYS A 23 17.94 9.20 -11.03
N LYS A 24 18.51 8.12 -10.46
CA LYS A 24 19.55 7.32 -11.11
C LYS A 24 19.07 6.70 -12.41
N GLU A 25 17.83 6.24 -12.45
CA GLU A 25 17.17 5.65 -13.62
C GLU A 25 16.61 6.70 -14.60
N ASN A 26 16.88 7.99 -14.38
CA ASN A 26 16.37 9.11 -15.19
C ASN A 26 14.82 9.16 -15.28
N ILE A 27 14.14 8.69 -14.25
CA ILE A 27 12.68 8.72 -14.15
C ILE A 27 12.26 10.06 -13.58
N ASN A 28 11.83 10.98 -14.45
CA ASN A 28 11.47 12.36 -14.12
C ASN A 28 9.98 12.52 -13.80
N ASN A 29 9.44 11.66 -12.98
CA ASN A 29 8.04 11.76 -12.55
C ASN A 29 7.90 12.73 -11.36
N LYS A 30 6.74 13.40 -11.27
CA LYS A 30 6.39 14.12 -10.04
C LYS A 30 6.28 13.13 -8.88
N ILE A 31 7.08 13.33 -7.85
CA ILE A 31 7.08 12.52 -6.64
C ILE A 31 6.37 13.29 -5.54
N ILE A 32 5.43 12.64 -4.88
CA ILE A 32 4.70 13.17 -3.74
C ILE A 32 5.03 12.27 -2.55
N ILE A 33 5.54 12.86 -1.47
CA ILE A 33 5.78 12.15 -0.22
C ILE A 33 4.61 12.43 0.70
N SER A 34 3.93 11.36 1.12
CA SER A 34 2.86 11.45 2.10
C SER A 34 3.42 11.28 3.50
N ASP A 35 4.08 12.32 4.02
CA ASP A 35 4.61 12.35 5.38
C ASP A 35 3.57 12.73 6.44
N LYS A 36 2.49 13.36 6.00
CA LYS A 36 1.37 13.79 6.85
C LYS A 36 0.41 12.64 7.17
N TYR A 37 0.27 11.68 6.27
CA TYR A 37 -0.63 10.54 6.41
C TYR A 37 0.18 9.27 6.57
N ILE A 38 0.09 8.65 7.75
CA ILE A 38 0.99 7.56 8.17
C ILE A 38 0.42 6.16 7.97
N SER A 39 -0.85 6.05 7.62
CA SER A 39 -1.48 4.75 7.39
C SER A 39 -2.18 4.68 6.03
N ASN A 40 -2.31 3.48 5.47
CA ASN A 40 -3.05 3.26 4.23
C ASN A 40 -4.49 3.83 4.28
N PRO A 41 -5.28 3.63 5.34
CA PRO A 41 -6.60 4.25 5.46
C PRO A 41 -6.57 5.77 5.40
N GLU A 42 -5.61 6.41 6.08
CA GLU A 42 -5.48 7.87 6.06
C GLU A 42 -5.10 8.41 4.69
N ILE A 43 -4.18 7.73 3.99
CA ILE A 43 -3.80 8.10 2.63
C ILE A 43 -5.00 7.98 1.70
N LEU A 44 -5.73 6.87 1.72
CA LEU A 44 -6.90 6.67 0.88
C LEU A 44 -8.00 7.70 1.16
N ARG A 45 -8.25 8.02 2.43
CA ARG A 45 -9.24 9.03 2.85
C ARG A 45 -8.89 10.45 2.39
N ASN A 46 -7.60 10.73 2.21
CA ASN A 46 -7.10 12.07 1.91
C ASN A 46 -6.38 12.15 0.57
N ILE A 47 -6.55 11.16 -0.29
CA ILE A 47 -5.82 11.07 -1.55
C ILE A 47 -6.04 12.32 -2.44
N ASP A 48 -7.25 12.86 -2.44
CA ASP A 48 -7.62 14.03 -3.24
C ASP A 48 -6.87 15.30 -2.80
N LYS A 49 -6.40 15.33 -1.54
CA LYS A 49 -5.56 16.43 -1.03
C LYS A 49 -4.12 16.32 -1.52
N LEU A 50 -3.71 15.12 -1.95
CA LEU A 50 -2.37 14.85 -2.45
C LEU A 50 -2.32 14.99 -3.98
N VAL A 51 -3.34 14.46 -4.65
CA VAL A 51 -3.40 14.41 -6.10
C VAL A 51 -4.84 14.25 -6.57
N ASP A 52 -5.19 14.92 -7.65
CA ASP A 52 -6.45 14.72 -8.35
C ASP A 52 -6.40 13.39 -9.14
N ILE A 53 -6.87 12.31 -8.51
CA ILE A 53 -6.85 10.96 -9.08
C ILE A 53 -7.82 10.80 -10.25
N THR A 54 -8.79 11.71 -10.42
CA THR A 54 -9.77 11.64 -11.53
C THR A 54 -9.11 11.82 -12.88
N LYS A 55 -7.99 12.52 -12.92
CA LYS A 55 -7.20 12.79 -14.14
C LYS A 55 -6.45 11.59 -14.69
N TYR A 56 -6.47 10.47 -13.97
CA TYR A 56 -5.70 9.29 -14.36
C TYR A 56 -6.61 8.14 -14.76
N ASN A 57 -6.27 7.49 -15.85
CA ASN A 57 -7.01 6.34 -16.38
C ASN A 57 -6.60 5.04 -15.73
N ARG A 58 -5.35 4.98 -15.24
CA ARG A 58 -4.81 3.79 -14.57
C ARG A 58 -3.98 4.20 -13.36
N ILE A 59 -4.13 3.43 -12.30
CA ILE A 59 -3.41 3.60 -11.03
C ILE A 59 -2.74 2.26 -10.73
N LEU A 60 -1.43 2.27 -10.51
CA LEU A 60 -0.71 1.07 -10.09
C LEU A 60 -0.40 1.15 -8.60
N ARG A 61 -0.91 0.20 -7.85
CA ARG A 61 -0.52 -0.03 -6.47
C ARG A 61 0.58 -1.08 -6.42
N VAL A 62 1.74 -0.71 -5.92
CA VAL A 62 2.85 -1.63 -5.67
C VAL A 62 2.94 -1.87 -4.17
N ALA A 63 2.82 -3.11 -3.74
CA ALA A 63 2.94 -3.50 -2.34
C ALA A 63 3.24 -5.00 -2.21
N LYS A 64 3.48 -5.48 -0.99
CA LYS A 64 3.65 -6.90 -0.72
C LYS A 64 2.37 -7.68 -0.99
N ASP A 65 2.47 -8.87 -1.55
CA ASP A 65 1.33 -9.71 -1.96
C ASP A 65 0.29 -9.90 -0.86
N PHE A 66 0.73 -10.16 0.36
CA PHE A 66 -0.16 -10.50 1.47
C PHE A 66 -1.01 -9.35 1.99
N VAL A 67 -0.71 -8.09 1.62
CA VAL A 67 -1.51 -6.93 2.05
C VAL A 67 -2.63 -6.57 1.07
N ALA A 68 -2.71 -7.21 -0.08
CA ALA A 68 -3.62 -6.85 -1.17
C ALA A 68 -5.09 -6.81 -0.72
N ARG A 69 -5.56 -7.86 -0.02
CA ARG A 69 -6.95 -7.94 0.42
C ARG A 69 -7.34 -6.77 1.34
N ARG A 70 -6.54 -6.50 2.36
CA ARG A 70 -6.78 -5.38 3.28
C ARG A 70 -6.76 -4.04 2.56
N TRP A 71 -5.86 -3.87 1.59
CA TRP A 71 -5.81 -2.66 0.79
C TRP A 71 -7.09 -2.46 -0.04
N TYR A 72 -7.58 -3.50 -0.75
CA TYR A 72 -8.82 -3.44 -1.52
C TYR A 72 -10.03 -3.11 -0.66
N MET A 73 -10.14 -3.69 0.54
CA MET A 73 -11.23 -3.40 1.46
C MET A 73 -11.21 -1.93 1.90
N ASN A 74 -10.04 -1.41 2.25
CA ASN A 74 -9.88 0.01 2.57
C ASN A 74 -10.20 0.92 1.36
N ALA A 75 -9.70 0.57 0.18
CA ALA A 75 -9.94 1.32 -1.04
C ALA A 75 -11.44 1.42 -1.34
N LYS A 76 -12.18 0.31 -1.23
CA LYS A 76 -13.63 0.28 -1.39
C LYS A 76 -14.33 1.17 -0.36
N LYS A 77 -13.95 1.07 0.92
CA LYS A 77 -14.52 1.87 2.00
C LYS A 77 -14.40 3.38 1.76
N TYR A 78 -13.27 3.81 1.22
CA TYR A 78 -13.01 5.23 0.96
C TYR A 78 -13.32 5.68 -0.48
N ASN A 79 -14.16 4.91 -1.19
CA ASN A 79 -14.59 5.21 -2.56
C ASN A 79 -13.41 5.48 -3.52
N PHE A 80 -12.28 4.83 -3.28
CA PHE A 80 -11.16 4.89 -4.20
C PHE A 80 -11.51 4.17 -5.50
N PRO A 81 -11.17 4.70 -6.69
CA PRO A 81 -11.57 4.13 -7.98
C PRO A 81 -10.82 2.83 -8.28
N ILE A 82 -11.23 1.76 -7.60
CA ILE A 82 -10.59 0.43 -7.68
C ILE A 82 -10.67 -0.18 -9.08
N GLU A 83 -11.67 0.21 -9.87
CA GLU A 83 -11.83 -0.20 -11.26
C GLU A 83 -10.70 0.32 -12.18
N LYS A 84 -10.02 1.37 -11.74
CA LYS A 84 -8.83 1.92 -12.43
C LYS A 84 -7.53 1.36 -11.88
N CYS A 85 -7.59 0.50 -10.84
CA CYS A 85 -6.41 0.05 -10.12
C CYS A 85 -5.92 -1.32 -10.54
N ASP A 86 -4.64 -1.37 -10.86
CA ASP A 86 -3.88 -2.61 -10.91
C ASP A 86 -3.09 -2.75 -9.61
N PHE A 87 -3.07 -3.95 -9.05
CA PHE A 87 -2.23 -4.26 -7.90
C PHE A 87 -1.04 -5.12 -8.36
N TYR A 88 0.14 -4.59 -8.17
CA TYR A 88 1.38 -5.33 -8.39
C TYR A 88 1.96 -5.77 -7.06
N GLY A 89 1.79 -7.06 -6.79
CA GLY A 89 2.35 -7.70 -5.60
C GLY A 89 3.83 -7.98 -5.76
N VAL A 90 4.62 -7.56 -4.77
CA VAL A 90 6.04 -7.90 -4.69
C VAL A 90 6.28 -8.94 -3.60
N VAL A 91 7.19 -9.85 -3.87
CA VAL A 91 7.64 -10.83 -2.88
C VAL A 91 8.36 -10.10 -1.75
N ASP A 92 8.03 -10.46 -0.52
CA ASP A 92 8.71 -9.93 0.66
C ASP A 92 10.17 -10.43 0.69
N ASN A 93 11.09 -9.61 1.17
CA ASN A 93 12.51 -9.97 1.29
C ASN A 93 12.79 -11.16 2.22
N ARG A 94 11.78 -11.61 2.98
CA ARG A 94 11.79 -12.82 3.79
C ARG A 94 11.26 -14.04 3.03
N ASN A 95 11.14 -13.94 1.69
CA ASN A 95 10.58 -14.96 0.80
C ASN A 95 9.11 -15.32 1.08
N ILE A 96 8.34 -14.37 1.61
CA ILE A 96 6.90 -14.57 1.80
C ILE A 96 6.21 -14.27 0.48
N SER A 97 5.72 -15.31 -0.18
CA SER A 97 4.99 -15.21 -1.44
C SER A 97 3.59 -15.79 -1.31
N LYS A 98 2.71 -15.45 -2.25
CA LYS A 98 1.37 -16.02 -2.35
C LYS A 98 1.36 -17.55 -2.42
N LYS A 99 2.41 -18.15 -3.00
CA LYS A 99 2.50 -19.60 -3.22
C LYS A 99 3.12 -20.36 -2.04
N ASP A 100 3.97 -19.69 -1.24
CA ASP A 100 4.89 -20.38 -0.33
C ASP A 100 4.84 -19.87 1.12
N TRP A 101 3.97 -18.90 1.44
CA TRP A 101 3.89 -18.31 2.78
C TRP A 101 3.70 -19.34 3.90
N TYR A 102 2.96 -20.41 3.63
CA TYR A 102 2.67 -21.46 4.60
C TYR A 102 3.82 -22.44 4.87
N LYS A 103 4.91 -22.34 4.09
CA LYS A 103 6.08 -23.21 4.23
C LYS A 103 7.08 -22.74 5.28
N SER A 104 6.89 -21.56 5.85
CA SER A 104 7.77 -21.00 6.86
C SER A 104 6.97 -20.41 8.01
N GLU A 105 7.51 -20.51 9.22
CA GLU A 105 6.91 -19.89 10.41
C GLU A 105 6.76 -18.37 10.22
N THR A 106 7.77 -17.72 9.67
CA THR A 106 7.73 -16.28 9.36
C THR A 106 6.60 -15.92 8.41
N GLY A 107 6.40 -16.73 7.37
CA GLY A 107 5.31 -16.54 6.41
C GLY A 107 3.94 -16.73 7.04
N ILE A 108 3.77 -17.83 7.80
CA ILE A 108 2.53 -18.11 8.54
C ILE A 108 2.21 -16.95 9.48
N ASN A 109 3.15 -16.55 10.32
CA ASN A 109 2.95 -15.46 11.29
C ASN A 109 2.59 -14.14 10.60
N GLN A 110 3.24 -13.81 9.48
CA GLN A 110 2.95 -12.57 8.75
C GLN A 110 1.56 -12.59 8.13
N VAL A 111 1.15 -13.69 7.51
CA VAL A 111 -0.18 -13.80 6.89
C VAL A 111 -1.28 -13.84 7.97
N MET A 112 -1.07 -14.59 9.05
CA MET A 112 -2.00 -14.59 10.19
C MET A 112 -2.15 -13.22 10.82
N LYS A 113 -1.07 -12.44 10.92
CA LYS A 113 -1.13 -11.03 11.37
C LYS A 113 -2.03 -10.19 10.48
N GLU A 114 -2.02 -10.38 9.15
CA GLU A 114 -2.94 -9.68 8.25
C GLU A 114 -4.40 -10.08 8.49
N PHE A 115 -4.68 -11.36 8.74
CA PHE A 115 -6.03 -11.80 9.11
C PHE A 115 -6.51 -11.17 10.42
N ILE A 116 -5.66 -11.13 11.44
CA ILE A 116 -5.98 -10.47 12.72
C ILE A 116 -6.23 -8.98 12.50
N ASN A 117 -5.40 -8.31 11.72
CA ASN A 117 -5.57 -6.89 11.40
C ASN A 117 -6.88 -6.63 10.66
N ILE A 118 -7.25 -7.47 9.68
CA ILE A 118 -8.52 -7.36 8.97
C ILE A 118 -9.68 -7.55 9.94
N GLY A 119 -9.63 -8.58 10.80
CA GLY A 119 -10.65 -8.85 11.80
C GLY A 119 -10.83 -7.69 12.77
N GLN A 120 -9.74 -7.14 13.29
CA GLN A 120 -9.78 -6.01 14.21
C GLN A 120 -10.37 -4.75 13.54
N LEU A 121 -9.90 -4.40 12.34
CA LEU A 121 -10.42 -3.26 11.60
C LEU A 121 -11.90 -3.40 11.23
N THR A 122 -12.37 -4.64 11.06
CA THR A 122 -13.79 -4.93 10.84
C THR A 122 -14.61 -4.71 12.11
N ILE A 123 -14.12 -5.19 13.26
CA ILE A 123 -14.75 -4.99 14.58
C ILE A 123 -14.84 -3.48 14.90
N ASP A 124 -13.77 -2.75 14.64
CA ASP A 124 -13.68 -1.31 14.85
C ASP A 124 -14.47 -0.51 13.79
N LYS A 125 -15.19 -1.18 12.88
CA LYS A 125 -15.88 -0.58 11.73
C LYS A 125 -14.97 0.25 10.82
N GLU A 126 -13.67 -0.04 10.83
CA GLU A 126 -12.69 0.59 9.96
C GLU A 126 -12.66 -0.05 8.56
N LEU A 127 -13.19 -1.26 8.40
CA LEU A 127 -13.35 -1.95 7.13
C LEU A 127 -14.80 -2.33 6.87
N ASP A 128 -15.24 -2.15 5.64
CA ASP A 128 -16.50 -2.70 5.14
C ASP A 128 -16.21 -4.08 4.52
N ILE A 129 -16.95 -5.10 4.98
CA ILE A 129 -16.83 -6.49 4.51
C ILE A 129 -17.93 -6.90 3.55
N ASN A 130 -18.88 -5.99 3.28
CA ASN A 130 -19.99 -6.24 2.34
C ASN A 130 -19.57 -6.07 0.87
#